data_98f18eb8a40df8845ae0748fc74f6cc5
#
_entry.id   98f18eb8a40df8845ae0748fc74f6cc5
#
_cell.length_a   1.000
_cell.length_b   1.000
_cell.length_c   1.000
_cell.angle_alpha   90.00
_cell.angle_beta   90.00
_cell.angle_gamma   90.00
#
_symmetry.space_group_name_H-M   'P 1'
#
loop_
_entity.id
_entity.type
_entity.pdbx_description
1 polymer ?
#
loop_
_entity_poly.entity_id
_entity_poly.type
_entity_poly.pdbx_seq_one_letter_code
_entity_poly.pdbx_strand_id
1 'polypeptide(L)'
;PITAEMLKQDPLLLFPRYAVGLSTLQSNANINLEQGFATIRDEQGISRLMVLQLNNSPYNIAYQEQTAAFIQNINQQLNQLQVKPHWTGTLLFAQFGTNSAKEEISTIGVGSTIGILLLVWFGFRSIRPMLTEMVAVGTGSLVAFAVTYWVFGEIHLMTLVFGASLIGVCVDFSFYFMAMQSQHRQIDGFAVLKPLLPSLFVGLMTTLLAYVVLSFTPFPGFKQIAVFSMVGLSAAWVTSILLLPRLPALNAEPAIRALGFIGKARSYVQSRNTLRYGMIALILLLTGSSLVLLK
;
A
#
# COMPACT_ATOMS: atom_id res chain seq x y z
N PRO A 1 -19.36 -15.53 36.12
CA PRO A 1 -18.10 -15.76 36.84
C PRO A 1 -16.98 -15.77 35.78
N ILE A 2 -15.96 -14.93 36.02
CA ILE A 2 -14.77 -14.85 35.19
C ILE A 2 -13.96 -16.12 35.44
N THR A 3 -13.74 -16.92 34.40
CA THR A 3 -12.95 -18.14 34.49
C THR A 3 -11.46 -17.87 34.18
N ALA A 4 -10.56 -18.71 34.75
CA ALA A 4 -9.12 -18.58 34.52
C ALA A 4 -8.75 -18.72 33.01
N GLU A 5 -9.55 -19.43 32.23
CA GLU A 5 -9.40 -19.57 30.78
C GLU A 5 -9.75 -18.28 30.04
N MET A 6 -10.77 -17.56 30.45
CA MET A 6 -11.10 -16.23 29.91
C MET A 6 -9.97 -15.23 30.16
N LEU A 7 -9.37 -15.24 31.35
CA LEU A 7 -8.23 -14.36 31.66
C LEU A 7 -6.98 -14.66 30.81
N LYS A 8 -6.80 -15.90 30.39
CA LYS A 8 -5.70 -16.31 29.50
C LYS A 8 -5.87 -15.80 28.07
N GLN A 9 -7.12 -15.76 27.60
CA GLN A 9 -7.43 -15.32 26.22
C GLN A 9 -7.66 -13.80 26.13
N ASP A 10 -8.16 -13.18 27.20
CA ASP A 10 -8.41 -11.74 27.28
C ASP A 10 -7.94 -11.20 28.65
N PRO A 11 -6.62 -10.97 28.83
CA PRO A 11 -6.05 -10.53 30.12
C PRO A 11 -6.57 -9.18 30.59
N LEU A 12 -7.05 -8.33 29.67
CA LEU A 12 -7.56 -6.99 29.97
C LEU A 12 -9.09 -6.95 30.11
N LEU A 13 -9.75 -8.11 29.98
CA LEU A 13 -11.21 -8.24 30.04
C LEU A 13 -11.92 -7.27 29.09
N LEU A 14 -11.36 -7.08 27.89
CA LEU A 14 -11.92 -6.19 26.89
C LEU A 14 -13.24 -6.71 26.33
N PHE A 15 -13.34 -8.02 26.11
CA PHE A 15 -14.57 -8.63 25.59
C PHE A 15 -15.74 -8.52 26.58
N PRO A 16 -15.61 -8.85 27.89
CA PRO A 16 -16.67 -8.61 28.87
C PRO A 16 -17.06 -7.13 28.99
N ARG A 17 -16.10 -6.20 28.95
CA ARG A 17 -16.38 -4.75 28.96
C ARG A 17 -17.15 -4.31 27.72
N TYR A 18 -16.76 -4.82 26.55
CA TYR A 18 -17.48 -4.58 25.29
C TYR A 18 -18.90 -5.15 25.33
N ALA A 19 -19.06 -6.38 25.83
CA ALA A 19 -20.36 -7.02 25.98
C ALA A 19 -21.29 -6.27 26.95
N VAL A 20 -20.76 -5.76 28.07
CA VAL A 20 -21.51 -4.90 28.99
C VAL A 20 -21.85 -3.55 28.32
N GLY A 21 -20.95 -2.95 27.56
CA GLY A 21 -21.22 -1.76 26.76
C GLY A 21 -22.34 -1.96 25.73
N LEU A 22 -22.35 -3.12 25.06
CA LEU A 22 -23.43 -3.51 24.14
C LEU A 22 -24.76 -3.70 24.86
N SER A 23 -24.78 -4.32 26.05
CA SER A 23 -26.01 -4.53 26.81
C SER A 23 -26.60 -3.21 27.34
N THR A 24 -25.78 -2.22 27.65
CA THR A 24 -26.25 -0.86 28.02
C THR A 24 -26.78 -0.09 26.81
N LEU A 25 -26.22 -0.29 25.63
CA LEU A 25 -26.77 0.24 24.38
C LEU A 25 -28.10 -0.43 24.01
N GLN A 26 -28.22 -1.73 24.28
CA GLN A 26 -29.44 -2.50 24.03
C GLN A 26 -30.57 -2.13 24.99
N SER A 27 -30.27 -1.77 26.24
CA SER A 27 -31.28 -1.30 27.21
C SER A 27 -31.82 0.10 26.89
N ASN A 28 -31.09 0.92 26.15
CA ASN A 28 -31.52 2.24 25.69
C ASN A 28 -32.22 2.23 24.33
N ALA A 29 -32.05 1.16 23.54
CA ALA A 29 -32.81 0.99 22.31
C ALA A 29 -34.08 0.21 22.62
N ASN A 30 -35.26 0.83 22.43
CA ASN A 30 -36.56 0.17 22.53
C ASN A 30 -36.73 -0.89 21.44
N ILE A 31 -35.96 -1.97 21.52
CA ILE A 31 -36.02 -3.09 20.57
C ILE A 31 -37.02 -4.10 21.09
N ASN A 32 -38.16 -4.22 20.41
CA ASN A 32 -39.19 -5.18 20.68
C ASN A 32 -39.18 -6.31 19.63
N LEU A 33 -39.43 -7.54 20.06
CA LEU A 33 -39.61 -8.66 19.13
C LEU A 33 -41.09 -8.69 18.72
N GLU A 34 -41.37 -8.23 17.50
CA GLU A 34 -42.72 -8.27 16.93
C GLU A 34 -42.74 -9.20 15.72
N GLN A 35 -43.60 -10.21 15.75
CA GLN A 35 -43.74 -11.20 14.66
C GLN A 35 -42.41 -11.88 14.24
N GLY A 36 -41.47 -12.07 15.19
CA GLY A 36 -40.19 -12.67 14.93
C GLY A 36 -39.10 -11.73 14.39
N PHE A 37 -39.41 -10.43 14.25
CA PHE A 37 -38.44 -9.42 13.84
C PHE A 37 -38.10 -8.48 14.98
N ALA A 38 -36.81 -8.14 15.12
CA ALA A 38 -36.37 -7.07 16.01
C ALA A 38 -36.87 -5.74 15.44
N THR A 39 -37.81 -5.10 16.14
CA THR A 39 -38.49 -3.90 15.69
C THR A 39 -38.15 -2.75 16.63
N ILE A 40 -37.80 -1.62 16.07
CA ILE A 40 -37.56 -0.35 16.77
C ILE A 40 -38.68 0.60 16.35
N ARG A 41 -39.35 1.20 17.34
CA ARG A 41 -40.34 2.25 17.12
C ARG A 41 -39.79 3.57 17.64
N ASP A 42 -39.68 4.54 16.76
CA ASP A 42 -39.29 5.90 17.10
C ASP A 42 -40.31 6.91 16.55
N GLU A 43 -40.06 8.20 16.78
CA GLU A 43 -40.93 9.29 16.29
C GLU A 43 -40.95 9.37 14.75
N GLN A 44 -40.01 8.73 14.05
CA GLN A 44 -39.85 8.73 12.59
C GLN A 44 -40.57 7.54 11.94
N GLY A 45 -40.94 6.52 12.72
CA GLY A 45 -41.68 5.38 12.21
C GLY A 45 -41.30 4.03 12.82
N ILE A 46 -41.51 2.97 12.08
CA ILE A 46 -41.22 1.59 12.47
C ILE A 46 -40.04 1.07 11.66
N SER A 47 -38.96 0.74 12.33
CA SER A 47 -37.78 0.13 11.71
C SER A 47 -37.67 -1.35 12.09
N ARG A 48 -37.43 -2.22 11.12
CA ARG A 48 -37.23 -3.67 11.33
C ARG A 48 -35.83 -4.07 10.96
N LEU A 49 -35.15 -4.78 11.87
CA LEU A 49 -33.82 -5.31 11.62
C LEU A 49 -33.90 -6.67 10.94
N MET A 50 -33.23 -6.81 9.81
CA MET A 50 -33.05 -8.08 9.10
C MET A 50 -31.56 -8.39 9.06
N VAL A 51 -31.19 -9.62 9.43
CA VAL A 51 -29.80 -10.12 9.36
C VAL A 51 -29.72 -11.08 8.18
N LEU A 52 -28.84 -10.76 7.23
CA LEU A 52 -28.59 -11.58 6.06
C LEU A 52 -27.22 -12.25 6.23
N GLN A 53 -27.20 -13.58 6.10
CA GLN A 53 -25.96 -14.35 6.12
C GLN A 53 -25.43 -14.49 4.68
N LEU A 54 -24.15 -14.19 4.50
CA LEU A 54 -23.47 -14.32 3.22
C LEU A 54 -23.03 -15.77 3.01
N ASN A 55 -23.21 -16.27 1.79
CA ASN A 55 -22.81 -17.64 1.41
C ASN A 55 -21.34 -17.68 0.90
N ASN A 56 -20.72 -16.52 0.72
CA ASN A 56 -19.35 -16.43 0.20
C ASN A 56 -18.55 -15.38 0.98
N SER A 57 -17.23 -15.38 0.79
CA SER A 57 -16.35 -14.39 1.42
C SER A 57 -16.74 -12.97 1.02
N PRO A 58 -16.91 -12.04 1.98
CA PRO A 58 -17.16 -10.63 1.69
C PRO A 58 -16.02 -9.93 0.93
N TYR A 59 -14.83 -10.55 0.89
CA TYR A 59 -13.65 -10.02 0.20
C TYR A 59 -13.53 -10.49 -1.25
N ASN A 60 -14.41 -11.37 -1.71
CA ASN A 60 -14.45 -11.79 -3.12
C ASN A 60 -15.06 -10.68 -3.98
N ILE A 61 -14.28 -10.12 -4.91
CA ILE A 61 -14.64 -8.94 -5.71
C ILE A 61 -15.87 -9.23 -6.60
N ALA A 62 -15.92 -10.40 -7.25
CA ALA A 62 -17.05 -10.76 -8.09
C ALA A 62 -18.34 -10.88 -7.28
N TYR A 63 -18.26 -11.44 -6.08
CA TYR A 63 -19.38 -11.53 -5.15
C TYR A 63 -19.83 -10.16 -4.63
N GLN A 64 -18.89 -9.26 -4.35
CA GLN A 64 -19.18 -7.86 -3.99
C GLN A 64 -19.97 -7.16 -5.10
N GLU A 65 -19.54 -7.28 -6.36
CA GLU A 65 -20.22 -6.67 -7.51
C GLU A 65 -21.64 -7.21 -7.72
N GLN A 66 -21.80 -8.54 -7.65
CA GLN A 66 -23.12 -9.18 -7.74
C GLN A 66 -24.06 -8.75 -6.63
N THR A 67 -23.58 -8.72 -5.38
CA THR A 67 -24.38 -8.33 -4.22
C THR A 67 -24.72 -6.85 -4.25
N ALA A 68 -23.82 -6.00 -4.72
CA ALA A 68 -24.10 -4.57 -4.90
C ALA A 68 -25.22 -4.33 -5.91
N ALA A 69 -25.19 -5.03 -7.06
CA ALA A 69 -26.26 -4.95 -8.06
C ALA A 69 -27.60 -5.43 -7.49
N PHE A 70 -27.59 -6.49 -6.70
CA PHE A 70 -28.78 -7.01 -6.01
C PHE A 70 -29.33 -6.00 -4.99
N ILE A 71 -28.50 -5.41 -4.14
CA ILE A 71 -28.89 -4.38 -3.18
C ILE A 71 -29.49 -3.16 -3.91
N GLN A 72 -28.88 -2.75 -5.03
CA GLN A 72 -29.38 -1.63 -5.81
C GLN A 72 -30.78 -1.90 -6.39
N ASN A 73 -31.02 -3.11 -6.88
CA ASN A 73 -32.34 -3.54 -7.37
C ASN A 73 -33.39 -3.54 -6.24
N ILE A 74 -33.04 -4.13 -5.08
CA ILE A 74 -33.92 -4.11 -3.91
C ILE A 74 -34.25 -2.68 -3.47
N ASN A 75 -33.24 -1.80 -3.43
CA ASN A 75 -33.45 -0.39 -3.08
C ASN A 75 -34.46 0.29 -3.99
N GLN A 76 -34.42 0.00 -5.31
CA GLN A 76 -35.41 0.55 -6.25
C GLN A 76 -36.83 0.05 -5.96
N GLN A 77 -36.97 -1.25 -5.63
CA GLN A 77 -38.26 -1.83 -5.30
C GLN A 77 -38.80 -1.29 -3.96
N LEU A 78 -37.96 -1.17 -2.94
CA LEU A 78 -38.34 -0.65 -1.62
C LEU A 78 -38.68 0.83 -1.67
N ASN A 79 -38.02 1.62 -2.49
CA ASN A 79 -38.33 3.03 -2.69
C ASN A 79 -39.74 3.23 -3.30
N GLN A 80 -40.18 2.31 -4.19
CA GLN A 80 -41.56 2.34 -4.72
C GLN A 80 -42.61 2.09 -3.63
N LEU A 81 -42.21 1.32 -2.58
CA LEU A 81 -43.05 1.04 -1.42
C LEU A 81 -42.91 2.08 -0.29
N GLN A 82 -42.18 3.17 -0.54
CA GLN A 82 -41.85 4.21 0.46
C GLN A 82 -41.09 3.70 1.68
N VAL A 83 -40.39 2.56 1.57
CA VAL A 83 -39.51 2.00 2.60
C VAL A 83 -38.09 2.50 2.34
N LYS A 84 -37.45 3.05 3.37
CA LYS A 84 -36.07 3.51 3.31
C LYS A 84 -35.15 2.44 3.95
N PRO A 85 -34.46 1.62 3.14
CA PRO A 85 -33.55 0.64 3.68
C PRO A 85 -32.22 1.28 4.10
N HIS A 86 -31.68 0.84 5.24
CA HIS A 86 -30.36 1.15 5.72
C HIS A 86 -29.53 -0.14 5.75
N TRP A 87 -28.46 -0.17 4.98
CA TRP A 87 -27.62 -1.34 4.85
C TRP A 87 -26.32 -1.13 5.64
N THR A 88 -25.91 -2.14 6.38
CA THR A 88 -24.61 -2.18 7.04
C THR A 88 -24.09 -3.61 7.05
N GLY A 89 -22.79 -3.77 7.14
CA GLY A 89 -22.18 -5.10 7.22
C GLY A 89 -20.81 -5.17 6.55
N THR A 90 -20.10 -6.26 6.83
CA THR A 90 -18.72 -6.49 6.39
C THR A 90 -18.56 -6.37 4.87
N LEU A 91 -19.54 -6.83 4.09
CA LEU A 91 -19.49 -6.79 2.64
C LEU A 91 -19.47 -5.34 2.11
N LEU A 92 -20.28 -4.44 2.67
CA LEU A 92 -20.33 -3.05 2.24
C LEU A 92 -19.04 -2.30 2.59
N PHE A 93 -18.49 -2.56 3.78
CA PHE A 93 -17.18 -2.01 4.15
C PHE A 93 -16.07 -2.57 3.27
N ALA A 94 -16.09 -3.87 2.97
CA ALA A 94 -15.13 -4.48 2.06
C ALA A 94 -15.26 -3.92 0.63
N GLN A 95 -16.49 -3.70 0.15
CA GLN A 95 -16.75 -3.09 -1.16
C GLN A 95 -16.27 -1.63 -1.23
N PHE A 96 -16.53 -0.84 -0.19
CA PHE A 96 -16.03 0.53 -0.10
C PHE A 96 -14.49 0.54 -0.15
N GLY A 97 -13.83 -0.31 0.66
CA GLY A 97 -12.38 -0.46 0.63
C GLY A 97 -11.85 -0.92 -0.73
N THR A 98 -12.56 -1.85 -1.40
CA THR A 98 -12.20 -2.32 -2.75
C THR A 98 -12.29 -1.20 -3.78
N ASN A 99 -13.34 -0.40 -3.75
CA ASN A 99 -13.53 0.70 -4.69
C ASN A 99 -12.50 1.82 -4.45
N SER A 100 -12.27 2.21 -3.20
CA SER A 100 -11.22 3.17 -2.86
C SER A 100 -9.85 2.69 -3.31
N ALA A 101 -9.54 1.42 -3.07
CA ALA A 101 -8.28 0.84 -3.49
C ALA A 101 -8.13 0.80 -5.04
N LYS A 102 -9.18 0.47 -5.79
CA LYS A 102 -9.17 0.53 -7.27
C LYS A 102 -8.89 1.95 -7.76
N GLU A 103 -9.49 2.96 -7.15
CA GLU A 103 -9.28 4.37 -7.50
C GLU A 103 -7.87 4.83 -7.16
N GLU A 104 -7.37 4.47 -5.99
CA GLU A 104 -6.00 4.78 -5.58
C GLU A 104 -4.95 4.11 -6.46
N ILE A 105 -5.12 2.82 -6.82
CA ILE A 105 -4.21 2.13 -7.75
C ILE A 105 -4.19 2.84 -9.09
N SER A 106 -5.35 3.22 -9.62
CA SER A 106 -5.43 3.92 -10.90
C SER A 106 -4.78 5.31 -10.82
N THR A 107 -5.10 6.09 -9.82
CA THR A 107 -4.65 7.50 -9.72
C THR A 107 -3.19 7.59 -9.28
N ILE A 108 -2.85 6.93 -8.17
CA ILE A 108 -1.50 6.99 -7.58
C ILE A 108 -0.52 6.13 -8.39
N GLY A 109 -0.93 4.92 -8.80
CA GLY A 109 -0.07 4.02 -9.58
C GLY A 109 0.28 4.60 -10.95
N VAL A 110 -0.70 5.07 -11.71
CA VAL A 110 -0.47 5.70 -13.01
C VAL A 110 0.25 7.04 -12.84
N GLY A 111 -0.19 7.87 -11.88
CA GLY A 111 0.42 9.17 -11.64
C GLY A 111 1.89 9.06 -11.21
N SER A 112 2.23 8.15 -10.30
CA SER A 112 3.62 7.92 -9.88
C SER A 112 4.47 7.35 -11.00
N THR A 113 3.94 6.40 -11.78
CA THR A 113 4.66 5.84 -12.94
C THR A 113 4.97 6.92 -13.96
N ILE A 114 3.99 7.75 -14.33
CA ILE A 114 4.21 8.87 -15.24
C ILE A 114 5.22 9.85 -14.65
N GLY A 115 5.10 10.21 -13.38
CA GLY A 115 6.03 11.10 -12.68
C GLY A 115 7.46 10.59 -12.70
N ILE A 116 7.66 9.30 -12.43
CA ILE A 116 8.97 8.64 -12.49
C ILE A 116 9.53 8.67 -13.92
N LEU A 117 8.71 8.29 -14.90
CA LEU A 117 9.13 8.29 -16.30
C LEU A 117 9.54 9.69 -16.78
N LEU A 118 8.77 10.73 -16.40
CA LEU A 118 9.12 12.12 -16.70
C LEU A 118 10.41 12.55 -16.02
N LEU A 119 10.64 12.16 -14.77
CA LEU A 119 11.84 12.47 -14.01
C LEU A 119 13.07 11.81 -14.65
N VAL A 120 12.96 10.53 -15.06
CA VAL A 120 14.02 9.80 -15.80
C VAL A 120 14.30 10.48 -17.12
N TRP A 121 13.23 10.79 -17.89
CA TRP A 121 13.38 11.46 -19.18
C TRP A 121 14.04 12.84 -19.04
N PHE A 122 13.63 13.63 -18.06
CA PHE A 122 14.20 14.95 -17.81
C PHE A 122 15.67 14.87 -17.36
N GLY A 123 16.00 13.88 -16.52
CA GLY A 123 17.37 13.67 -16.02
C GLY A 123 18.33 13.17 -17.10
N PHE A 124 17.93 12.17 -17.85
CA PHE A 124 18.82 11.48 -18.81
C PHE A 124 18.57 11.84 -20.27
N ARG A 125 17.44 12.47 -20.59
CA ARG A 125 17.00 12.81 -21.98
C ARG A 125 17.12 11.61 -22.92
N SER A 126 16.85 10.41 -22.44
CA SER A 126 16.93 9.16 -23.17
C SER A 126 15.75 8.25 -22.80
N ILE A 127 15.20 7.54 -23.80
CA ILE A 127 14.12 6.56 -23.58
C ILE A 127 14.69 5.21 -23.09
N ARG A 128 15.95 4.93 -23.35
CA ARG A 128 16.57 3.64 -23.01
C ARG A 128 16.49 3.27 -21.52
N PRO A 129 16.82 4.19 -20.57
CA PRO A 129 16.65 3.92 -19.13
C PRO A 129 15.23 3.56 -18.78
N MET A 130 14.26 4.28 -19.37
CA MET A 130 12.84 4.04 -19.13
C MET A 130 12.42 2.63 -19.55
N LEU A 131 12.86 2.19 -20.75
CA LEU A 131 12.53 0.84 -21.24
C LEU A 131 13.14 -0.24 -20.34
N THR A 132 14.38 -0.06 -19.90
CA THR A 132 15.05 -1.02 -19.00
C THR A 132 14.34 -1.12 -17.68
N GLU A 133 13.94 0.03 -17.13
CA GLU A 133 13.21 0.10 -15.88
C GLU A 133 11.83 -0.56 -16.01
N MET A 134 11.11 -0.28 -17.08
CA MET A 134 9.83 -0.95 -17.35
C MET A 134 9.99 -2.48 -17.46
N VAL A 135 11.07 -2.96 -18.06
CA VAL A 135 11.35 -4.40 -18.14
C VAL A 135 11.66 -4.96 -16.76
N ALA A 136 12.47 -4.28 -15.94
CA ALA A 136 12.81 -4.74 -14.59
C ALA A 136 11.57 -4.77 -13.68
N VAL A 137 10.78 -3.71 -13.68
CA VAL A 137 9.53 -3.64 -12.92
C VAL A 137 8.51 -4.66 -13.44
N GLY A 138 8.38 -4.78 -14.77
CA GLY A 138 7.46 -5.73 -15.40
C GLY A 138 7.80 -7.17 -15.06
N THR A 139 9.07 -7.57 -15.16
CA THR A 139 9.53 -8.92 -14.77
C THR A 139 9.34 -9.15 -13.27
N GLY A 140 9.69 -8.18 -12.42
CA GLY A 140 9.48 -8.24 -10.99
C GLY A 140 8.01 -8.47 -10.65
N SER A 141 7.11 -7.70 -11.25
CA SER A 141 5.67 -7.81 -11.04
C SER A 141 5.14 -9.17 -11.52
N LEU A 142 5.50 -9.62 -12.73
CA LEU A 142 5.05 -10.90 -13.27
C LEU A 142 5.47 -12.08 -12.39
N VAL A 143 6.73 -12.10 -11.93
CA VAL A 143 7.24 -13.15 -11.06
C VAL A 143 6.54 -13.09 -9.69
N ALA A 144 6.33 -11.88 -9.14
CA ALA A 144 5.59 -11.70 -7.89
C ALA A 144 4.17 -12.22 -7.99
N PHE A 145 3.45 -11.91 -9.07
CA PHE A 145 2.10 -12.42 -9.34
C PHE A 145 2.08 -13.93 -9.42
N ALA A 146 2.97 -14.52 -10.21
CA ALA A 146 3.03 -15.96 -10.41
C ALA A 146 3.29 -16.72 -9.10
N VAL A 147 4.31 -16.28 -8.33
CA VAL A 147 4.67 -16.92 -7.06
C VAL A 147 3.59 -16.72 -6.00
N THR A 148 3.03 -15.52 -5.89
CA THR A 148 1.97 -15.25 -4.91
C THR A 148 0.73 -16.07 -5.21
N TYR A 149 0.32 -16.16 -6.46
CA TYR A 149 -0.80 -17.00 -6.86
C TYR A 149 -0.52 -18.49 -6.61
N TRP A 150 0.70 -18.95 -6.88
CA TRP A 150 1.08 -20.34 -6.64
C TRP A 150 1.08 -20.70 -5.13
N VAL A 151 1.50 -19.77 -4.26
CA VAL A 151 1.58 -20.01 -2.81
C VAL A 151 0.22 -19.90 -2.12
N PHE A 152 -0.62 -18.93 -2.52
CA PHE A 152 -1.86 -18.60 -1.80
C PHE A 152 -3.13 -19.02 -2.56
N GLY A 153 -3.05 -19.34 -3.85
CA GLY A 153 -4.20 -19.71 -4.70
C GLY A 153 -5.07 -18.53 -5.12
N GLU A 154 -4.96 -17.40 -4.46
CA GLU A 154 -5.71 -16.16 -4.72
C GLU A 154 -4.83 -14.93 -4.46
N ILE A 155 -5.19 -13.79 -5.04
CA ILE A 155 -4.49 -12.53 -4.82
C ILE A 155 -5.46 -11.52 -4.24
N HIS A 156 -5.18 -11.06 -3.03
CA HIS A 156 -5.95 -10.02 -2.39
C HIS A 156 -5.71 -8.66 -3.04
N LEU A 157 -6.75 -7.84 -3.14
CA LEU A 157 -6.67 -6.50 -3.70
C LEU A 157 -5.63 -5.64 -2.97
N MET A 158 -5.51 -5.77 -1.65
CA MET A 158 -4.47 -5.10 -0.87
C MET A 158 -3.07 -5.40 -1.37
N THR A 159 -2.81 -6.64 -1.83
CA THR A 159 -1.51 -7.02 -2.40
C THR A 159 -1.22 -6.26 -3.70
N LEU A 160 -2.24 -5.99 -4.51
CA LEU A 160 -2.10 -5.19 -5.73
C LEU A 160 -1.79 -3.73 -5.42
N VAL A 161 -2.48 -3.14 -4.44
CA VAL A 161 -2.26 -1.75 -3.99
C VAL A 161 -0.82 -1.56 -3.53
N PHE A 162 -0.36 -2.43 -2.62
CA PHE A 162 0.99 -2.37 -2.09
C PHE A 162 2.05 -2.79 -3.12
N GLY A 163 1.68 -3.68 -4.06
CA GLY A 163 2.53 -4.06 -5.18
C GLY A 163 2.89 -2.89 -6.08
N ALA A 164 1.97 -1.93 -6.27
CA ALA A 164 2.24 -0.71 -7.01
C ALA A 164 3.35 0.14 -6.35
N SER A 165 3.48 0.12 -5.02
CA SER A 165 4.56 0.83 -4.31
C SER A 165 5.95 0.23 -4.57
N LEU A 166 6.00 -1.06 -4.96
CA LEU A 166 7.23 -1.76 -5.30
C LEU A 166 7.97 -1.10 -6.49
N ILE A 167 7.21 -0.51 -7.41
CA ILE A 167 7.73 0.18 -8.60
C ILE A 167 8.74 1.25 -8.18
N GLY A 168 8.41 2.06 -7.17
CA GLY A 168 9.30 3.12 -6.68
C GLY A 168 10.64 2.60 -6.17
N VAL A 169 10.64 1.50 -5.41
CA VAL A 169 11.86 0.93 -4.84
C VAL A 169 12.75 0.29 -5.91
N CYS A 170 12.16 -0.34 -6.94
CA CYS A 170 12.94 -0.92 -8.06
C CYS A 170 13.69 0.14 -8.86
N VAL A 171 13.07 1.30 -9.04
CA VAL A 171 13.65 2.42 -9.80
C VAL A 171 14.92 2.97 -9.15
N ASP A 172 15.00 2.97 -7.83
CA ASP A 172 16.17 3.50 -7.09
C ASP A 172 17.47 2.78 -7.45
N PHE A 173 17.44 1.46 -7.64
CA PHE A 173 18.62 0.67 -8.00
C PHE A 173 19.17 1.06 -9.39
N SER A 174 18.28 1.19 -10.34
CA SER A 174 18.62 1.55 -11.71
C SER A 174 19.13 2.98 -11.80
N PHE A 175 18.50 3.90 -11.09
CA PHE A 175 18.96 5.28 -11.04
C PHE A 175 20.36 5.42 -10.49
N TYR A 176 20.67 4.74 -9.42
CA TYR A 176 22.00 4.79 -8.81
C TYR A 176 23.07 4.27 -9.76
N PHE A 177 22.80 3.13 -10.42
CA PHE A 177 23.71 2.57 -11.41
C PHE A 177 23.91 3.54 -12.60
N MET A 178 22.83 4.05 -13.17
CA MET A 178 22.88 4.96 -14.33
C MET A 178 23.61 6.26 -14.01
N ALA A 179 23.41 6.81 -12.82
CA ALA A 179 24.10 8.01 -12.37
C ALA A 179 25.63 7.78 -12.30
N MET A 180 26.04 6.63 -11.78
CA MET A 180 27.45 6.27 -11.71
C MET A 180 28.07 5.98 -13.09
N GLN A 181 27.35 5.22 -13.93
CA GLN A 181 27.79 4.93 -15.30
C GLN A 181 27.96 6.20 -16.14
N SER A 182 27.07 7.17 -15.96
CA SER A 182 27.15 8.44 -16.68
C SER A 182 28.38 9.28 -16.35
N GLN A 183 28.95 9.11 -15.15
CA GLN A 183 30.19 9.75 -14.73
C GLN A 183 31.44 9.02 -15.26
N HIS A 184 31.33 7.73 -15.59
CA HIS A 184 32.42 6.85 -16.00
C HIS A 184 32.17 6.26 -17.39
N ARG A 185 31.92 7.11 -18.39
CA ARG A 185 31.48 6.70 -19.73
C ARG A 185 32.45 5.78 -20.49
N GLN A 186 33.73 5.83 -20.17
CA GLN A 186 34.77 5.03 -20.83
C GLN A 186 34.99 3.67 -20.19
N ILE A 187 34.31 3.40 -19.08
CA ILE A 187 34.44 2.16 -18.32
C ILE A 187 33.27 1.22 -18.69
N ASP A 188 33.58 -0.05 -18.86
CA ASP A 188 32.57 -1.09 -19.09
C ASP A 188 31.53 -1.10 -17.97
N GLY A 189 30.25 -1.30 -18.33
CA GLY A 189 29.15 -1.28 -17.38
C GLY A 189 29.29 -2.28 -16.24
N PHE A 190 29.89 -3.44 -16.48
CA PHE A 190 30.20 -4.42 -15.45
C PHE A 190 31.28 -3.95 -14.47
N ALA A 191 32.26 -3.23 -14.96
CA ALA A 191 33.31 -2.64 -14.11
C ALA A 191 32.75 -1.52 -13.22
N VAL A 192 31.73 -0.76 -13.70
CA VAL A 192 31.00 0.22 -12.90
C VAL A 192 30.09 -0.46 -11.88
N LEU A 193 29.42 -1.57 -12.25
CA LEU A 193 28.49 -2.28 -11.35
C LEU A 193 29.22 -2.95 -10.17
N LYS A 194 30.39 -3.55 -10.41
CA LYS A 194 31.12 -4.35 -9.42
C LYS A 194 31.30 -3.64 -8.06
N PRO A 195 31.78 -2.39 -7.96
CA PRO A 195 31.92 -1.69 -6.69
C PRO A 195 30.56 -1.28 -6.08
N LEU A 196 29.48 -1.21 -6.87
CA LEU A 196 28.16 -0.84 -6.39
C LEU A 196 27.37 -2.03 -5.82
N LEU A 197 27.66 -3.25 -6.28
CA LEU A 197 26.94 -4.45 -5.87
C LEU A 197 26.81 -4.62 -4.36
N PRO A 198 27.83 -4.45 -3.53
CA PRO A 198 27.68 -4.62 -2.09
C PRO A 198 26.67 -3.63 -1.49
N SER A 199 26.71 -2.37 -1.92
CA SER A 199 25.79 -1.34 -1.44
C SER A 199 24.35 -1.62 -1.87
N LEU A 200 24.14 -1.99 -3.14
CA LEU A 200 22.83 -2.34 -3.68
C LEU A 200 22.28 -3.61 -3.01
N PHE A 201 23.14 -4.59 -2.74
CA PHE A 201 22.74 -5.82 -2.05
C PHE A 201 22.33 -5.56 -0.60
N VAL A 202 23.07 -4.73 0.15
CA VAL A 202 22.72 -4.35 1.52
C VAL A 202 21.37 -3.60 1.52
N GLY A 203 21.15 -2.68 0.57
CA GLY A 203 19.88 -2.00 0.41
C GLY A 203 18.72 -2.97 0.15
N LEU A 204 18.91 -3.95 -0.73
CA LEU A 204 17.94 -5.02 -0.97
C LEU A 204 17.66 -5.82 0.31
N MET A 205 18.71 -6.29 0.97
CA MET A 205 18.59 -7.14 2.17
C MET A 205 17.85 -6.43 3.32
N THR A 206 18.12 -5.16 3.56
CA THR A 206 17.40 -4.38 4.59
C THR A 206 15.91 -4.27 4.28
N THR A 207 15.55 -4.09 3.01
CA THR A 207 14.15 -4.04 2.58
C THR A 207 13.50 -5.42 2.69
N LEU A 208 14.17 -6.49 2.26
CA LEU A 208 13.66 -7.85 2.39
C LEU A 208 13.45 -8.24 3.85
N LEU A 209 14.36 -7.88 4.76
CA LEU A 209 14.19 -8.11 6.20
C LEU A 209 12.94 -7.44 6.76
N ALA A 210 12.61 -6.23 6.33
CA ALA A 210 11.37 -5.56 6.73
C ALA A 210 10.13 -6.37 6.29
N TYR A 211 10.12 -6.89 5.07
CA TYR A 211 9.03 -7.74 4.59
C TYR A 211 8.99 -9.11 5.28
N VAL A 212 10.15 -9.69 5.62
CA VAL A 212 10.20 -10.91 6.44
C VAL A 212 9.50 -10.67 7.79
N VAL A 213 9.79 -9.56 8.47
CA VAL A 213 9.11 -9.20 9.73
C VAL A 213 7.61 -9.05 9.51
N LEU A 214 7.20 -8.40 8.41
CA LEU A 214 5.79 -8.26 8.05
C LEU A 214 5.08 -9.61 7.85
N SER A 215 5.79 -10.64 7.35
CA SER A 215 5.22 -11.96 7.10
C SER A 215 4.81 -12.71 8.38
N PHE A 216 5.36 -12.35 9.54
CA PHE A 216 4.99 -12.93 10.84
C PHE A 216 3.69 -12.36 11.42
N THR A 217 3.14 -11.32 10.81
CA THR A 217 1.87 -10.75 11.25
C THR A 217 0.73 -11.77 11.11
N PRO A 218 -0.18 -11.88 12.08
CA PRO A 218 -1.26 -12.87 12.05
C PRO A 218 -2.30 -12.62 10.93
N PHE A 219 -2.31 -11.43 10.33
CA PHE A 219 -3.25 -11.06 9.27
C PHE A 219 -2.81 -11.64 7.90
N PRO A 220 -3.67 -12.46 7.23
CA PRO A 220 -3.31 -13.14 5.99
C PRO A 220 -2.89 -12.21 4.85
N GLY A 221 -3.55 -11.05 4.73
CA GLY A 221 -3.23 -10.04 3.70
C GLY A 221 -1.80 -9.52 3.81
N PHE A 222 -1.28 -9.30 5.01
CA PHE A 222 0.10 -8.85 5.20
C PHE A 222 1.13 -9.91 4.82
N LYS A 223 0.83 -11.20 5.06
CA LYS A 223 1.69 -12.30 4.59
C LYS A 223 1.78 -12.33 3.08
N GLN A 224 0.66 -12.13 2.41
CA GLN A 224 0.61 -12.10 0.95
C GLN A 224 1.37 -10.88 0.38
N ILE A 225 1.19 -9.69 0.96
CA ILE A 225 1.95 -8.47 0.62
C ILE A 225 3.45 -8.72 0.80
N ALA A 226 3.87 -9.33 1.91
CA ALA A 226 5.26 -9.61 2.20
C ALA A 226 5.88 -10.53 1.14
N VAL A 227 5.23 -11.66 0.81
CA VAL A 227 5.71 -12.60 -0.22
C VAL A 227 5.77 -11.92 -1.59
N PHE A 228 4.71 -11.23 -1.99
CA PHE A 228 4.64 -10.50 -3.24
C PHE A 228 5.80 -9.51 -3.38
N SER A 229 6.01 -8.70 -2.33
CA SER A 229 7.05 -7.66 -2.34
C SER A 229 8.46 -8.25 -2.32
N MET A 230 8.71 -9.28 -1.49
CA MET A 230 10.02 -9.92 -1.45
C MET A 230 10.41 -10.54 -2.81
N VAL A 231 9.49 -11.27 -3.41
CA VAL A 231 9.72 -11.94 -4.69
C VAL A 231 9.87 -10.93 -5.82
N GLY A 232 8.95 -9.95 -5.88
CA GLY A 232 8.97 -8.93 -6.92
C GLY A 232 10.22 -8.07 -6.88
N LEU A 233 10.61 -7.60 -5.69
CA LEU A 233 11.81 -6.79 -5.52
C LEU A 233 13.09 -7.57 -5.87
N SER A 234 13.18 -8.83 -5.44
CA SER A 234 14.32 -9.69 -5.77
C SER A 234 14.43 -9.94 -7.27
N ALA A 235 13.32 -10.26 -7.93
CA ALA A 235 13.30 -10.50 -9.37
C ALA A 235 13.62 -9.23 -10.18
N ALA A 236 13.08 -8.08 -9.79
CA ALA A 236 13.40 -6.80 -10.42
C ALA A 236 14.87 -6.43 -10.23
N TRP A 237 15.42 -6.64 -9.04
CA TRP A 237 16.82 -6.38 -8.75
C TRP A 237 17.76 -7.27 -9.59
N VAL A 238 17.49 -8.58 -9.67
CA VAL A 238 18.25 -9.50 -10.54
C VAL A 238 18.16 -9.04 -12.00
N THR A 239 16.99 -8.69 -12.49
CA THR A 239 16.78 -8.21 -13.85
C THR A 239 17.57 -6.93 -14.10
N SER A 240 17.55 -5.98 -13.17
CA SER A 240 18.32 -4.74 -13.26
C SER A 240 19.82 -5.00 -13.33
N ILE A 241 20.37 -5.85 -12.48
CA ILE A 241 21.82 -6.20 -12.50
C ILE A 241 22.22 -6.88 -13.80
N LEU A 242 21.36 -7.70 -14.38
CA LEU A 242 21.66 -8.40 -15.61
C LEU A 242 21.56 -7.50 -16.85
N LEU A 243 20.59 -6.57 -16.88
CA LEU A 243 20.32 -5.74 -18.05
C LEU A 243 21.12 -4.44 -18.07
N LEU A 244 21.21 -3.73 -16.95
CA LEU A 244 21.81 -2.39 -16.89
C LEU A 244 23.25 -2.33 -17.38
N PRO A 245 24.17 -3.23 -17.01
CA PRO A 245 25.57 -3.17 -17.45
C PRO A 245 25.74 -3.39 -18.96
N ARG A 246 24.77 -4.02 -19.62
CA ARG A 246 24.79 -4.30 -21.06
C ARG A 246 24.36 -3.10 -21.90
N LEU A 247 23.82 -2.07 -21.27
CA LEU A 247 23.41 -0.85 -21.97
C LEU A 247 24.62 0.07 -22.17
N PRO A 248 24.70 0.74 -23.35
CA PRO A 248 25.71 1.75 -23.56
C PRO A 248 25.54 2.91 -22.59
N ALA A 249 26.66 3.48 -22.15
CA ALA A 249 26.67 4.62 -21.24
C ALA A 249 25.83 5.79 -21.77
N LEU A 250 25.04 6.36 -20.87
CA LEU A 250 24.10 7.42 -21.18
C LEU A 250 24.75 8.81 -21.15
N ASN A 251 24.20 9.72 -21.91
CA ASN A 251 24.62 11.12 -21.88
C ASN A 251 23.85 11.85 -20.76
N ALA A 252 24.44 11.91 -19.57
CA ALA A 252 23.81 12.52 -18.41
C ALA A 252 24.25 13.97 -18.13
N GLU A 253 24.71 14.71 -19.15
CA GLU A 253 25.04 16.14 -18.97
C GLU A 253 23.91 16.97 -18.33
N PRO A 254 22.63 16.74 -18.68
CA PRO A 254 21.54 17.48 -18.03
C PRO A 254 21.39 17.15 -16.54
N ALA A 255 21.52 15.86 -16.17
CA ALA A 255 21.46 15.41 -14.79
C ALA A 255 22.65 15.94 -13.98
N ILE A 256 23.85 15.97 -14.55
CA ILE A 256 25.04 16.53 -13.91
C ILE A 256 24.87 18.03 -13.66
N ARG A 257 24.26 18.79 -14.59
CA ARG A 257 23.94 20.22 -14.38
C ARG A 257 22.92 20.41 -13.24
N ALA A 258 21.87 19.59 -13.18
CA ALA A 258 20.89 19.61 -12.10
C ALA A 258 21.54 19.26 -10.75
N LEU A 259 22.41 18.24 -10.72
CA LEU A 259 23.19 17.86 -9.54
C LEU A 259 24.16 19.00 -9.12
N GLY A 260 24.73 19.73 -10.09
CA GLY A 260 25.56 20.90 -9.86
C GLY A 260 24.79 22.03 -9.11
N PHE A 261 23.51 22.22 -9.43
CA PHE A 261 22.65 23.15 -8.69
C PHE A 261 22.41 22.67 -7.25
N ILE A 262 22.11 21.38 -7.07
CA ILE A 262 21.94 20.75 -5.74
C ILE A 262 23.25 20.84 -4.96
N GLY A 263 24.39 20.62 -5.59
CA GLY A 263 25.72 20.76 -5.00
C GLY A 263 25.98 22.19 -4.50
N LYS A 264 25.62 23.20 -5.29
CA LYS A 264 25.70 24.63 -4.89
C LYS A 264 24.74 24.95 -3.75
N ALA A 265 23.50 24.45 -3.81
CA ALA A 265 22.54 24.62 -2.72
C ALA A 265 23.04 23.95 -1.43
N ARG A 266 23.57 22.73 -1.51
CA ARG A 266 24.19 22.02 -0.39
C ARG A 266 25.37 22.80 0.20
N SER A 267 26.31 23.28 -0.65
CA SER A 267 27.46 24.05 -0.17
C SER A 267 27.04 25.38 0.45
N TYR A 268 26.00 26.02 -0.06
CA TYR A 268 25.43 27.24 0.51
C TYR A 268 24.81 26.99 1.89
N VAL A 269 24.06 25.91 2.05
CA VAL A 269 23.48 25.52 3.36
C VAL A 269 24.58 25.09 4.33
N GLN A 270 25.61 24.37 3.85
CA GLN A 270 26.69 23.88 4.67
C GLN A 270 27.63 24.99 5.13
N SER A 271 27.77 26.07 4.35
CA SER A 271 28.60 27.21 4.69
C SER A 271 27.96 28.19 5.73
N ARG A 272 26.64 28.06 5.92
CA ARG A 272 25.91 28.91 6.91
C ARG A 272 25.37 28.05 8.05
N ASN A 273 26.06 28.10 9.19
CA ASN A 273 25.64 27.39 10.41
C ASN A 273 24.20 27.75 10.85
N THR A 274 23.80 29.02 10.69
CA THR A 274 22.44 29.49 10.99
C THR A 274 21.35 28.77 10.18
N LEU A 275 21.58 28.51 8.88
CA LEU A 275 20.62 27.77 8.02
C LEU A 275 20.56 26.27 8.41
N ARG A 276 21.70 25.71 8.78
CA ARG A 276 21.79 24.30 9.20
C ARG A 276 21.02 24.06 10.50
N TYR A 277 21.24 24.93 11.51
CA TYR A 277 20.51 24.84 12.78
C TYR A 277 19.03 25.21 12.61
N GLY A 278 18.68 26.14 11.73
CA GLY A 278 17.30 26.48 11.40
C GLY A 278 16.55 25.31 10.76
N MET A 279 17.17 24.53 9.84
CA MET A 279 16.56 23.33 9.25
C MET A 279 16.39 22.22 10.30
N ILE A 280 17.38 21.99 11.15
CA ILE A 280 17.28 21.01 12.23
C ILE A 280 16.14 21.38 13.19
N ALA A 281 16.06 22.66 13.58
CA ALA A 281 14.97 23.16 14.44
C ALA A 281 13.59 22.99 13.76
N LEU A 282 13.49 23.27 12.46
CA LEU A 282 12.25 23.09 11.70
C LEU A 282 11.83 21.59 11.66
N ILE A 283 12.75 20.68 11.42
CA ILE A 283 12.48 19.25 11.42
C ILE A 283 12.02 18.78 12.81
N LEU A 284 12.71 19.22 13.87
CA LEU A 284 12.31 18.91 15.25
C LEU A 284 10.95 19.51 15.62
N LEU A 285 10.63 20.68 15.11
CA LEU A 285 9.34 21.34 15.33
C LEU A 285 8.21 20.59 14.61
N LEU A 286 8.43 20.17 13.37
CA LEU A 286 7.48 19.38 12.59
C LEU A 286 7.25 17.99 13.20
N THR A 287 8.32 17.31 13.65
CA THR A 287 8.18 16.01 14.33
C THR A 287 7.53 16.15 15.71
N GLY A 288 7.85 17.21 16.45
CA GLY A 288 7.21 17.51 17.74
C GLY A 288 5.72 17.84 17.60
N SER A 289 5.36 18.64 16.59
CA SER A 289 3.94 18.97 16.33
C SER A 289 3.13 17.75 15.91
N SER A 290 3.70 16.81 15.14
CA SER A 290 3.00 15.58 14.76
C SER A 290 2.72 14.67 15.98
N LEU A 291 3.62 14.63 16.96
CA LEU A 291 3.44 13.90 18.21
C LEU A 291 2.35 14.52 19.13
N VAL A 292 2.15 15.83 19.07
CA VAL A 292 1.09 16.52 19.83
C VAL A 292 -0.28 16.33 19.17
N LEU A 293 -0.33 16.25 17.84
CA LEU A 293 -1.57 16.02 17.08
C LEU A 293 -2.05 14.56 17.14
N LEU A 294 -1.19 13.62 17.55
CA LEU A 294 -1.51 12.20 17.74
C LEU A 294 -2.05 11.86 19.15
N LYS A 295 -2.21 12.85 20.04
CA LYS A 295 -2.92 12.74 21.31
C LYS A 295 -4.37 13.23 21.19
#